data_59b1174eac24c36982d7fb8e8d1cc33e
#
_entry.id   59b1174eac24c36982d7fb8e8d1cc33e
#
_cell.length_a   1.000
_cell.length_b   1.000
_cell.length_c   1.000
_cell.angle_alpha   90.00
_cell.angle_beta   90.00
_cell.angle_gamma   90.00
#
_symmetry.space_group_name_H-M   'P 1'
#
loop_
_entity.id
_entity.type
_entity.pdbx_description
1 polymer ?
#
loop_
_entity_poly.entity_id
_entity_poly.type
_entity_poly.pdbx_seq_one_letter_code
_entity_poly.pdbx_strand_id
1 'polypeptide(L)'
;MRVSPSIQLSTSLMGTHKARPEQWHISLRDETGGTPLALPSRRIWPAGIIFGVMFLVFAGIAWSPIASMRGQRVEGVFDLVFILFQGFWVLGWSVGVFVLGALTILFSFYEESARLREGYLIQTPRLGPLRISAVYNLAKIRRLRLESAAGNRGDVVRIRFDYGDGSIGLGDTMPRSEAEKLIAVIREGTSRAPSVEEERPVTPPAPQPSVPPSPVPVTAPPSLTSLSVLSLIGANLIPLVGVRFLKWDFGEVMVLFWAESAVIGFWNVIKLVIVGKWAALLAAPFFVGHFGGFMTGHFLFIYYFFVRGIDAAGPEAGARTALLDLFVPLWPALAALFISHGVSFFTNYLGQHEYLGTDLKTQMSEPYKRIMVMHMTIIIGGFLTMLLRAPEAAVLLLIAFKTAADLHAHRGEHGRSARSQA
;
A
#
# COMPACT_ATOMS: atom_id res chain seq x y z
N MET A 1 -47.21 5.79 1.52
CA MET A 1 -45.87 6.41 1.32
C MET A 1 -44.80 5.51 1.89
N ARG A 2 -44.04 4.78 1.05
CA ARG A 2 -42.90 3.98 1.52
C ARG A 2 -41.65 4.85 1.44
N VAL A 3 -41.09 5.18 2.59
CA VAL A 3 -39.82 5.90 2.70
C VAL A 3 -38.71 4.95 2.20
N SER A 4 -38.03 5.33 1.13
CA SER A 4 -36.84 4.63 0.66
C SER A 4 -35.70 4.86 1.65
N PRO A 5 -34.89 3.83 1.98
CA PRO A 5 -33.74 4.01 2.87
C PRO A 5 -32.69 4.86 2.15
N SER A 6 -32.54 6.12 2.57
CA SER A 6 -31.41 6.97 2.27
C SER A 6 -30.41 6.83 3.41
N ILE A 7 -29.16 6.43 3.10
CA ILE A 7 -28.09 6.40 4.09
C ILE A 7 -27.55 7.81 4.24
N GLN A 8 -27.86 8.47 5.37
CA GLN A 8 -27.21 9.71 5.77
C GLN A 8 -25.86 9.40 6.40
N LEU A 9 -24.78 9.78 5.73
CA LEU A 9 -23.44 9.69 6.32
C LEU A 9 -23.17 10.96 7.13
N SER A 10 -23.15 10.84 8.46
CA SER A 10 -22.77 11.93 9.36
C SER A 10 -21.32 12.34 9.10
N THR A 11 -21.07 13.63 8.97
CA THR A 11 -19.78 14.26 8.63
C THR A 11 -18.73 14.21 9.75
N SER A 12 -19.02 13.52 10.87
CA SER A 12 -18.17 13.52 12.08
C SER A 12 -16.86 12.72 11.98
N LEU A 13 -16.62 11.95 10.91
CA LEU A 13 -15.53 10.95 10.86
C LEU A 13 -14.32 11.33 9.98
N MET A 14 -14.30 12.49 9.32
CA MET A 14 -13.15 12.88 8.48
C MET A 14 -12.56 14.23 8.89
N GLY A 15 -11.38 14.18 9.47
CA GLY A 15 -10.59 15.34 9.89
C GLY A 15 -10.16 16.28 8.76
N THR A 16 -10.05 17.56 9.14
CA THR A 16 -9.36 18.73 8.55
C THR A 16 -9.72 19.23 7.15
N HIS A 17 -10.31 20.45 7.12
CA HIS A 17 -10.24 21.57 6.16
C HIS A 17 -10.20 21.24 4.65
N LYS A 18 -11.27 20.66 4.11
CA LYS A 18 -11.60 20.70 2.67
C LYS A 18 -13.05 21.13 2.50
N ALA A 19 -13.37 21.75 1.36
CA ALA A 19 -14.73 22.15 0.99
C ALA A 19 -15.70 20.97 1.19
N ARG A 20 -16.60 21.05 2.17
CA ARG A 20 -17.55 19.98 2.49
C ARG A 20 -18.96 20.43 2.19
N PRO A 21 -19.75 19.65 1.44
CA PRO A 21 -21.18 19.89 1.33
C PRO A 21 -21.85 19.75 2.70
N GLU A 22 -23.00 20.41 2.87
CA GLU A 22 -23.77 20.30 4.11
C GLU A 22 -24.29 18.91 4.36
N GLN A 23 -24.68 18.22 3.29
CA GLN A 23 -25.20 16.85 3.35
C GLN A 23 -24.74 16.04 2.15
N TRP A 24 -24.57 14.74 2.37
CA TRP A 24 -24.34 13.75 1.34
C TRP A 24 -25.50 12.76 1.32
N HIS A 25 -26.06 12.50 0.14
CA HIS A 25 -27.07 11.46 -0.05
C HIS A 25 -26.64 10.46 -1.11
N ILE A 26 -26.75 9.19 -0.79
CA ILE A 26 -26.57 8.10 -1.76
C ILE A 26 -27.96 7.58 -2.11
N SER A 27 -28.34 7.60 -3.37
CA SER A 27 -29.64 7.10 -3.83
C SER A 27 -29.52 6.32 -5.13
N LEU A 28 -30.44 5.40 -5.35
CA LEU A 28 -30.60 4.64 -6.60
C LEU A 28 -31.76 5.19 -7.46
N ARG A 29 -32.48 6.19 -6.97
CA ARG A 29 -33.60 6.83 -7.67
C ARG A 29 -33.34 8.29 -7.96
N ASP A 30 -33.94 8.82 -9.02
CA ASP A 30 -33.90 10.24 -9.33
C ASP A 30 -34.71 11.03 -8.28
N GLU A 31 -34.08 12.02 -7.67
CA GLU A 31 -34.78 12.97 -6.85
C GLU A 31 -35.56 13.94 -7.78
N THR A 32 -36.87 13.90 -7.73
CA THR A 32 -37.73 14.79 -8.49
C THR A 32 -37.94 16.08 -7.71
N GLY A 33 -37.53 17.22 -8.29
CA GLY A 33 -37.75 18.56 -7.72
C GLY A 33 -36.60 19.54 -7.99
N GLY A 34 -36.91 20.80 -8.05
CA GLY A 34 -35.98 21.90 -8.34
C GLY A 34 -35.75 22.17 -9.83
N THR A 35 -35.06 23.28 -10.13
CA THR A 35 -34.71 23.69 -11.49
C THR A 35 -33.44 22.95 -11.94
N PRO A 36 -33.49 22.10 -12.99
CA PRO A 36 -32.32 21.40 -13.49
C PRO A 36 -31.36 22.41 -14.14
N LEU A 37 -30.07 22.26 -13.83
CA LEU A 37 -28.98 22.92 -14.53
C LEU A 37 -28.48 22.01 -15.63
N ALA A 38 -28.52 22.45 -16.88
CA ALA A 38 -28.02 21.68 -18.01
C ALA A 38 -26.46 21.67 -17.99
N LEU A 39 -25.89 20.77 -17.23
CA LEU A 39 -24.45 20.57 -17.26
C LEU A 39 -24.06 19.70 -18.45
N PRO A 40 -23.05 20.07 -19.25
CA PRO A 40 -22.55 19.18 -20.29
C PRO A 40 -21.88 17.99 -19.63
N SER A 41 -22.49 16.83 -19.78
CA SER A 41 -21.88 15.56 -19.39
C SER A 41 -21.13 14.99 -20.59
N ARG A 42 -19.83 15.13 -20.62
CA ARG A 42 -19.01 14.57 -21.70
C ARG A 42 -18.65 13.14 -21.38
N ARG A 43 -19.49 12.20 -21.83
CA ARG A 43 -19.11 10.80 -21.88
C ARG A 43 -17.90 10.64 -22.81
N ILE A 44 -16.79 10.13 -22.27
CA ILE A 44 -15.58 9.92 -23.08
C ILE A 44 -15.64 8.50 -23.65
N TRP A 45 -16.63 8.24 -24.52
CA TRP A 45 -16.82 6.94 -25.16
C TRP A 45 -15.55 6.31 -25.76
N PRO A 46 -14.65 7.07 -26.45
CA PRO A 46 -13.42 6.48 -26.97
C PRO A 46 -12.54 5.90 -25.86
N ALA A 47 -12.40 6.59 -24.72
CA ALA A 47 -11.66 6.08 -23.58
C ALA A 47 -12.33 4.83 -22.98
N GLY A 48 -13.66 4.86 -22.83
CA GLY A 48 -14.43 3.70 -22.36
C GLY A 48 -14.23 2.46 -23.26
N ILE A 49 -14.22 2.63 -24.58
CA ILE A 49 -13.96 1.54 -25.54
C ILE A 49 -12.52 1.02 -25.39
N ILE A 50 -11.52 1.91 -25.33
CA ILE A 50 -10.10 1.53 -25.19
C ILE A 50 -9.90 0.71 -23.91
N PHE A 51 -10.38 1.21 -22.76
CA PHE A 51 -10.27 0.48 -21.48
C PHE A 51 -11.07 -0.83 -21.51
N GLY A 52 -12.22 -0.85 -22.18
CA GLY A 52 -13.04 -2.07 -22.37
C GLY A 52 -12.31 -3.14 -23.16
N VAL A 53 -11.68 -2.78 -24.25
CA VAL A 53 -10.86 -3.72 -25.04
C VAL A 53 -9.66 -4.21 -24.22
N MET A 54 -8.96 -3.31 -23.53
CA MET A 54 -7.87 -3.70 -22.63
C MET A 54 -8.35 -4.63 -21.52
N PHE A 55 -9.49 -4.34 -20.91
CA PHE A 55 -10.11 -5.22 -19.91
C PHE A 55 -10.33 -6.64 -20.45
N LEU A 56 -10.91 -6.78 -21.65
CA LEU A 56 -11.17 -8.10 -22.25
C LEU A 56 -9.88 -8.84 -22.57
N VAL A 57 -8.87 -8.16 -23.10
CA VAL A 57 -7.56 -8.75 -23.39
C VAL A 57 -6.88 -9.23 -22.09
N PHE A 58 -6.84 -8.40 -21.07
CA PHE A 58 -6.19 -8.73 -19.80
C PHE A 58 -6.94 -9.82 -19.03
N ALA A 59 -8.27 -9.82 -19.08
CA ALA A 59 -9.10 -10.90 -18.53
C ALA A 59 -8.88 -12.23 -19.28
N GLY A 60 -8.77 -12.20 -20.61
CA GLY A 60 -8.45 -13.36 -21.43
C GLY A 60 -7.08 -13.97 -21.12
N ILE A 61 -6.05 -13.12 -20.93
CA ILE A 61 -4.70 -13.56 -20.52
C ILE A 61 -4.74 -14.23 -19.13
N ALA A 62 -5.51 -13.69 -18.18
CA ALA A 62 -5.64 -14.27 -16.84
C ALA A 62 -6.33 -15.64 -16.84
N TRP A 63 -7.15 -15.93 -17.85
CA TRP A 63 -7.91 -17.19 -17.92
C TRP A 63 -7.02 -18.41 -18.08
N SER A 64 -5.96 -18.33 -18.90
CA SER A 64 -5.06 -19.47 -19.19
C SER A 64 -4.38 -20.02 -17.92
N PRO A 65 -3.70 -19.21 -17.07
CA PRO A 65 -3.13 -19.69 -15.81
C PRO A 65 -4.19 -20.25 -14.85
N ILE A 66 -5.37 -19.62 -14.76
CA ILE A 66 -6.46 -20.09 -13.90
C ILE A 66 -6.95 -21.48 -14.35
N ALA A 67 -7.08 -21.68 -15.65
CA ALA A 67 -7.50 -22.96 -16.20
C ALA A 67 -6.44 -24.05 -15.99
N SER A 68 -5.16 -23.73 -16.14
CA SER A 68 -4.06 -24.69 -15.94
C SER A 68 -3.94 -25.14 -14.48
N MET A 69 -4.15 -24.24 -13.50
CA MET A 69 -4.08 -24.58 -12.07
C MET A 69 -5.10 -25.64 -11.64
N ARG A 70 -6.25 -25.72 -12.32
CA ARG A 70 -7.31 -26.69 -11.95
C ARG A 70 -6.92 -28.15 -12.15
N GLY A 71 -5.96 -28.45 -13.01
CA GLY A 71 -5.52 -29.80 -13.33
C GLY A 71 -4.15 -30.19 -12.79
N GLN A 72 -3.43 -29.26 -12.18
CA GLN A 72 -2.07 -29.51 -11.68
C GLN A 72 -2.12 -30.39 -10.42
N ARG A 73 -1.29 -31.44 -10.43
CA ARG A 73 -1.01 -32.27 -9.24
C ARG A 73 0.25 -31.76 -8.58
N VAL A 74 0.24 -31.70 -7.26
CA VAL A 74 1.41 -31.34 -6.46
C VAL A 74 2.15 -32.62 -6.09
N GLU A 75 3.20 -32.93 -6.81
CA GLU A 75 4.02 -34.12 -6.58
C GLU A 75 5.29 -33.79 -5.77
N GLY A 76 5.88 -32.62 -5.98
CA GLY A 76 7.08 -32.17 -5.29
C GLY A 76 6.98 -30.75 -4.75
N VAL A 77 8.07 -30.31 -4.08
CA VAL A 77 8.16 -28.95 -3.52
C VAL A 77 8.13 -27.89 -4.62
N PHE A 78 8.73 -28.20 -5.79
CA PHE A 78 8.70 -27.29 -6.92
C PHE A 78 7.29 -27.02 -7.40
N ASP A 79 6.46 -28.06 -7.54
CA ASP A 79 5.07 -27.92 -8.00
C ASP A 79 4.25 -27.08 -7.04
N LEU A 80 4.40 -27.30 -5.72
CA LEU A 80 3.72 -26.51 -4.70
C LEU A 80 4.10 -25.04 -4.80
N VAL A 81 5.41 -24.76 -4.86
CA VAL A 81 5.91 -23.39 -4.96
C VAL A 81 5.47 -22.74 -6.26
N PHE A 82 5.49 -23.47 -7.37
CA PHE A 82 5.07 -22.97 -8.67
C PHE A 82 3.57 -22.60 -8.68
N ILE A 83 2.71 -23.46 -8.11
CA ILE A 83 1.27 -23.18 -7.98
C ILE A 83 1.03 -21.94 -7.10
N LEU A 84 1.72 -21.82 -5.97
CA LEU A 84 1.59 -20.65 -5.10
C LEU A 84 2.05 -19.37 -5.80
N PHE A 85 3.17 -19.41 -6.52
CA PHE A 85 3.67 -18.29 -7.33
C PHE A 85 2.69 -17.92 -8.45
N GLN A 86 2.17 -18.90 -9.16
CA GLN A 86 1.18 -18.70 -10.21
C GLN A 86 -0.12 -18.11 -9.66
N GLY A 87 -0.60 -18.61 -8.52
CA GLY A 87 -1.79 -18.07 -7.83
C GLY A 87 -1.59 -16.62 -7.39
N PHE A 88 -0.42 -16.32 -6.82
CA PHE A 88 -0.07 -14.95 -6.47
C PHE A 88 -0.03 -14.03 -7.71
N TRP A 89 0.58 -14.48 -8.81
CA TRP A 89 0.64 -13.74 -10.07
C TRP A 89 -0.75 -13.46 -10.63
N VAL A 90 -1.63 -14.47 -10.63
CA VAL A 90 -3.04 -14.32 -11.02
C VAL A 90 -3.77 -13.32 -10.14
N LEU A 91 -3.54 -13.36 -8.81
CA LEU A 91 -4.13 -12.38 -7.89
C LEU A 91 -3.67 -10.95 -8.19
N GLY A 92 -2.37 -10.73 -8.38
CA GLY A 92 -1.81 -9.43 -8.76
C GLY A 92 -2.35 -8.93 -10.09
N TRP A 93 -2.43 -9.81 -11.09
CA TRP A 93 -2.99 -9.51 -12.40
C TRP A 93 -4.47 -9.12 -12.32
N SER A 94 -5.23 -9.79 -11.45
CA SER A 94 -6.66 -9.53 -11.23
C SER A 94 -6.93 -8.10 -10.75
N VAL A 95 -6.01 -7.49 -10.00
CA VAL A 95 -6.11 -6.07 -9.61
C VAL A 95 -6.10 -5.17 -10.86
N GLY A 96 -5.20 -5.44 -11.81
CA GLY A 96 -5.14 -4.72 -13.09
C GLY A 96 -6.44 -4.87 -13.89
N VAL A 97 -6.95 -6.08 -13.98
CA VAL A 97 -8.23 -6.38 -14.65
C VAL A 97 -9.38 -5.62 -13.98
N PHE A 98 -9.44 -5.63 -12.65
CA PHE A 98 -10.45 -4.90 -11.89
C PHE A 98 -10.38 -3.38 -12.15
N VAL A 99 -9.17 -2.81 -12.13
CA VAL A 99 -8.97 -1.37 -12.40
C VAL A 99 -9.40 -1.02 -13.82
N LEU A 100 -9.04 -1.82 -14.82
CA LEU A 100 -9.46 -1.61 -16.20
C LEU A 100 -10.99 -1.69 -16.35
N GLY A 101 -11.63 -2.65 -15.68
CA GLY A 101 -13.10 -2.77 -15.64
C GLY A 101 -13.75 -1.54 -14.99
N ALA A 102 -13.22 -1.08 -13.87
CA ALA A 102 -13.70 0.12 -13.18
C ALA A 102 -13.54 1.38 -14.04
N LEU A 103 -12.42 1.55 -14.74
CA LEU A 103 -12.19 2.66 -15.68
C LEU A 103 -13.14 2.57 -16.88
N THR A 104 -13.38 1.38 -17.41
CA THR A 104 -14.37 1.16 -18.48
C THR A 104 -15.75 1.63 -18.06
N ILE A 105 -16.20 1.23 -16.87
CA ILE A 105 -17.51 1.64 -16.32
C ILE A 105 -17.51 3.15 -16.08
N LEU A 106 -16.45 3.70 -15.49
CA LEU A 106 -16.34 5.14 -15.20
C LEU A 106 -16.46 5.97 -16.48
N PHE A 107 -15.65 5.70 -17.50
CA PHE A 107 -15.65 6.51 -18.75
C PHE A 107 -16.90 6.29 -19.61
N SER A 108 -17.55 5.13 -19.49
CA SER A 108 -18.76 4.82 -20.27
C SER A 108 -20.05 5.33 -19.62
N PHE A 109 -20.14 5.35 -18.28
CA PHE A 109 -21.40 5.57 -17.56
C PHE A 109 -21.37 6.73 -16.57
N TYR A 110 -20.25 7.45 -16.43
CA TYR A 110 -20.18 8.62 -15.56
C TYR A 110 -20.94 9.80 -16.18
N GLU A 111 -21.80 10.41 -15.41
CA GLU A 111 -22.51 11.64 -15.73
C GLU A 111 -22.60 12.52 -14.49
N GLU A 112 -22.61 13.82 -14.71
CA GLU A 112 -22.82 14.81 -13.65
C GLU A 112 -24.06 15.64 -13.96
N SER A 113 -24.91 15.81 -12.97
CA SER A 113 -26.08 16.70 -13.05
C SER A 113 -26.10 17.61 -11.85
N ALA A 114 -26.70 18.78 -11.99
CA ALA A 114 -26.94 19.68 -10.87
C ALA A 114 -28.37 20.27 -10.93
N ARG A 115 -28.88 20.65 -9.76
CA ARG A 115 -30.20 21.24 -9.61
C ARG A 115 -30.17 22.35 -8.56
N LEU A 116 -31.01 23.37 -8.76
CA LEU A 116 -31.25 24.38 -7.76
C LEU A 116 -32.61 24.13 -7.08
N ARG A 117 -32.61 24.03 -5.76
CA ARG A 117 -33.82 23.80 -4.98
C ARG A 117 -33.78 24.60 -3.66
N GLU A 118 -34.75 25.46 -3.43
CA GLU A 118 -35.01 26.12 -2.14
C GLU A 118 -33.76 26.72 -1.47
N GLY A 119 -32.90 27.42 -2.25
CA GLY A 119 -31.68 28.02 -1.72
C GLY A 119 -30.47 27.08 -1.64
N TYR A 120 -30.58 25.89 -2.21
CA TYR A 120 -29.48 24.91 -2.27
C TYR A 120 -29.10 24.57 -3.71
N LEU A 121 -27.81 24.38 -3.93
CA LEU A 121 -27.25 23.75 -5.12
C LEU A 121 -26.99 22.26 -4.82
N ILE A 122 -27.66 21.39 -5.55
CA ILE A 122 -27.52 19.95 -5.42
C ILE A 122 -26.72 19.44 -6.63
N GLN A 123 -25.49 19.02 -6.41
CA GLN A 123 -24.61 18.43 -7.42
C GLN A 123 -24.68 16.92 -7.29
N THR A 124 -25.02 16.23 -8.37
CA THR A 124 -25.27 14.79 -8.37
C THR A 124 -24.42 14.10 -9.44
N PRO A 125 -23.16 13.71 -9.14
CA PRO A 125 -22.45 12.75 -9.94
C PRO A 125 -23.18 11.39 -9.90
N ARG A 126 -23.29 10.75 -11.06
CA ARG A 126 -23.91 9.45 -11.19
C ARG A 126 -23.02 8.48 -11.96
N LEU A 127 -23.04 7.23 -11.55
CA LEU A 127 -22.39 6.13 -12.24
C LEU A 127 -23.41 5.01 -12.48
N GLY A 128 -23.98 4.99 -13.67
CA GLY A 128 -25.13 4.13 -13.96
C GLY A 128 -26.33 4.44 -13.03
N PRO A 129 -26.81 3.45 -12.25
CA PRO A 129 -27.91 3.66 -11.30
C PRO A 129 -27.49 4.35 -9.99
N LEU A 130 -26.18 4.33 -9.65
CA LEU A 130 -25.67 4.91 -8.41
C LEU A 130 -25.55 6.42 -8.54
N ARG A 131 -26.14 7.15 -7.59
CA ARG A 131 -26.11 8.60 -7.49
C ARG A 131 -25.58 9.02 -6.12
N ILE A 132 -24.69 10.01 -6.12
CA ILE A 132 -24.14 10.59 -4.90
C ILE A 132 -24.42 12.08 -4.95
N SER A 133 -25.43 12.54 -4.23
CA SER A 133 -25.82 13.96 -4.21
C SER A 133 -25.09 14.72 -3.11
N ALA A 134 -24.44 15.82 -3.49
CA ALA A 134 -23.79 16.77 -2.59
C ALA A 134 -24.62 18.06 -2.55
N VAL A 135 -25.01 18.49 -1.36
CA VAL A 135 -25.88 19.64 -1.13
C VAL A 135 -25.06 20.83 -0.63
N TYR A 136 -25.13 21.94 -1.33
CA TYR A 136 -24.45 23.20 -1.02
C TYR A 136 -25.45 24.32 -0.81
N ASN A 137 -25.38 25.04 0.32
CA ASN A 137 -26.21 26.22 0.57
C ASN A 137 -25.71 27.38 -0.30
N LEU A 138 -26.58 27.92 -1.13
CA LEU A 138 -26.26 29.02 -2.05
C LEU A 138 -25.77 30.28 -1.34
N ALA A 139 -26.27 30.59 -0.14
CA ALA A 139 -25.84 31.75 0.64
C ALA A 139 -24.37 31.63 1.13
N LYS A 140 -23.81 30.42 1.21
CA LYS A 140 -22.42 30.16 1.61
C LYS A 140 -21.46 30.00 0.43
N ILE A 141 -21.95 30.03 -0.80
CA ILE A 141 -21.12 29.95 -2.00
C ILE A 141 -20.41 31.30 -2.18
N ARG A 142 -19.08 31.25 -2.28
CA ARG A 142 -18.23 32.41 -2.51
C ARG A 142 -17.46 32.25 -3.83
N ARG A 143 -17.05 33.40 -4.40
CA ARG A 143 -16.20 33.49 -5.61
C ARG A 143 -16.62 32.55 -6.75
N LEU A 144 -17.89 32.57 -7.13
CA LEU A 144 -18.35 31.87 -8.32
C LEU A 144 -17.64 32.47 -9.56
N ARG A 145 -16.80 31.70 -10.23
CA ARG A 145 -15.91 32.14 -11.31
C ARG A 145 -15.80 31.14 -12.44
N LEU A 146 -15.39 31.65 -13.59
CA LEU A 146 -14.97 30.87 -14.74
C LEU A 146 -13.45 30.69 -14.70
N GLU A 147 -12.98 29.45 -14.80
CA GLU A 147 -11.57 29.11 -14.88
C GLU A 147 -11.26 28.52 -16.26
N SER A 148 -10.29 29.09 -16.97
CA SER A 148 -9.90 28.60 -18.29
C SER A 148 -9.29 27.19 -18.18
N ALA A 149 -9.69 26.29 -19.06
CA ALA A 149 -9.09 24.97 -19.15
C ALA A 149 -7.63 25.09 -19.64
N ALA A 150 -6.68 24.50 -18.92
CA ALA A 150 -5.26 24.51 -19.29
C ALA A 150 -5.07 23.93 -20.70
N GLY A 151 -4.45 24.68 -21.60
CA GLY A 151 -4.07 24.24 -22.95
C GLY A 151 -5.04 24.61 -24.08
N ASN A 152 -6.17 25.24 -23.82
CA ASN A 152 -7.11 25.64 -24.86
C ASN A 152 -7.27 27.18 -24.91
N ARG A 153 -7.18 27.77 -26.11
CA ARG A 153 -7.22 29.23 -26.33
C ARG A 153 -8.63 29.80 -26.01
N GLY A 154 -8.88 30.04 -24.73
CA GLY A 154 -9.89 31.00 -24.28
C GLY A 154 -11.39 30.65 -24.35
N ASP A 155 -11.81 29.70 -25.18
CA ASP A 155 -13.23 29.45 -25.46
C ASP A 155 -13.88 28.38 -24.57
N VAL A 156 -13.08 27.57 -23.89
CA VAL A 156 -13.58 26.49 -23.04
C VAL A 156 -13.21 26.76 -21.58
N VAL A 157 -14.21 26.80 -20.73
CA VAL A 157 -14.06 27.15 -19.32
C VAL A 157 -14.74 26.12 -18.42
N ARG A 158 -14.35 26.11 -17.16
CA ARG A 158 -15.01 25.35 -16.09
C ARG A 158 -15.57 26.30 -15.05
N ILE A 159 -16.75 26.00 -14.54
CA ILE A 159 -17.35 26.76 -13.43
C ILE A 159 -16.71 26.26 -12.12
N ARG A 160 -16.25 27.21 -11.31
CA ARG A 160 -15.77 26.94 -9.94
C ARG A 160 -16.38 27.90 -8.95
N PHE A 161 -16.60 27.39 -7.74
CA PHE A 161 -17.02 28.18 -6.60
C PHE A 161 -16.26 27.75 -5.34
N ASP A 162 -16.11 28.69 -4.41
CA ASP A 162 -15.50 28.41 -3.13
C ASP A 162 -16.60 28.13 -2.10
N TYR A 163 -16.39 27.07 -1.29
CA TYR A 163 -17.30 26.65 -0.24
C TYR A 163 -16.48 26.21 0.99
N GLY A 164 -16.70 26.88 2.14
CA GLY A 164 -15.76 26.76 3.26
C GLY A 164 -14.34 27.14 2.85
N ASP A 165 -13.37 26.31 3.16
CA ASP A 165 -11.94 26.55 2.87
C ASP A 165 -11.48 25.94 1.54
N GLY A 166 -12.38 25.43 0.71
CA GLY A 166 -12.03 24.77 -0.53
C GLY A 166 -12.76 25.26 -1.76
N SER A 167 -12.25 24.91 -2.95
CA SER A 167 -12.83 25.25 -4.24
C SER A 167 -13.40 24.01 -4.92
N ILE A 168 -14.63 24.09 -5.39
CA ILE A 168 -15.40 23.02 -5.99
C ILE A 168 -15.65 23.34 -7.46
N GLY A 169 -15.45 22.35 -8.35
CA GLY A 169 -15.84 22.43 -9.75
C GLY A 169 -17.28 21.98 -9.95
N LEU A 170 -18.02 22.64 -10.85
CA LEU A 170 -19.35 22.29 -11.25
C LEU A 170 -19.38 21.93 -12.74
N GLY A 171 -19.66 20.67 -13.03
CA GLY A 171 -19.64 20.13 -14.37
C GLY A 171 -18.24 19.99 -14.98
N ASP A 172 -18.21 19.55 -16.24
CA ASP A 172 -16.99 19.48 -17.05
C ASP A 172 -16.72 20.83 -17.74
N THR A 173 -15.69 20.88 -18.55
CA THR A 173 -15.38 22.03 -19.38
C THR A 173 -16.47 22.26 -20.43
N MET A 174 -16.88 23.52 -20.61
CA MET A 174 -17.94 23.92 -21.51
C MET A 174 -17.60 25.22 -22.25
N PRO A 175 -18.28 25.55 -23.34
CA PRO A 175 -18.18 26.85 -23.98
C PRO A 175 -18.48 28.00 -22.99
N ARG A 176 -17.71 29.09 -23.07
CA ARG A 176 -17.86 30.25 -22.17
C ARG A 176 -19.29 30.79 -22.14
N SER A 177 -19.96 30.86 -23.30
CA SER A 177 -21.33 31.36 -23.41
C SER A 177 -22.37 30.52 -22.64
N GLU A 178 -22.15 29.20 -22.57
CA GLU A 178 -23.00 28.29 -21.78
C GLU A 178 -22.73 28.42 -20.28
N ALA A 179 -21.44 28.51 -19.92
CA ALA A 179 -21.03 28.70 -18.56
C ALA A 179 -21.53 30.01 -17.95
N GLU A 180 -21.52 31.09 -18.73
CA GLU A 180 -22.08 32.41 -18.31
C GLU A 180 -23.57 32.34 -18.03
N LYS A 181 -24.35 31.64 -18.87
CA LYS A 181 -25.79 31.42 -18.64
C LYS A 181 -26.03 30.65 -17.34
N LEU A 182 -25.25 29.57 -17.08
CA LEU A 182 -25.36 28.79 -15.86
C LEU A 182 -25.01 29.62 -14.61
N ILE A 183 -23.95 30.42 -14.69
CA ILE A 183 -23.55 31.31 -13.59
C ILE A 183 -24.68 32.34 -13.31
N ALA A 184 -25.32 32.88 -14.35
CA ALA A 184 -26.43 33.82 -14.18
C ALA A 184 -27.60 33.17 -13.40
N VAL A 185 -27.98 31.97 -13.77
CA VAL A 185 -29.04 31.19 -13.08
C VAL A 185 -28.66 30.90 -11.62
N ILE A 186 -27.41 30.53 -11.34
CA ILE A 186 -26.93 30.25 -9.98
C ILE A 186 -26.95 31.56 -9.14
N ARG A 187 -26.51 32.70 -9.71
CA ARG A 187 -26.52 34.00 -9.03
C ARG A 187 -27.93 34.47 -8.72
N GLU A 188 -28.87 34.28 -9.64
CA GLU A 188 -30.28 34.58 -9.40
C GLU A 188 -30.82 33.73 -8.24
N GLY A 189 -30.49 32.45 -8.19
CA GLY A 189 -30.84 31.58 -7.06
C GLY A 189 -30.19 32.03 -5.74
N THR A 190 -28.96 32.55 -5.78
CA THR A 190 -28.28 33.08 -4.59
C THR A 190 -28.95 34.37 -4.08
N SER A 191 -29.41 35.24 -4.96
CA SER A 191 -30.09 36.50 -4.58
C SER A 191 -31.46 36.28 -3.95
N ARG A 192 -32.11 35.15 -4.22
CA ARG A 192 -33.38 34.73 -3.64
C ARG A 192 -33.25 33.92 -2.36
N ALA A 193 -32.02 33.47 -2.00
CA ALA A 193 -31.77 32.73 -0.77
C ALA A 193 -31.88 33.68 0.43
N PRO A 194 -32.54 33.27 1.56
CA PRO A 194 -32.59 34.10 2.76
C PRO A 194 -31.17 34.36 3.26
N SER A 195 -30.87 35.65 3.54
CA SER A 195 -29.58 36.05 4.07
C SER A 195 -29.36 35.40 5.44
N VAL A 196 -28.36 34.50 5.50
CA VAL A 196 -27.86 34.01 6.78
C VAL A 196 -27.11 35.15 7.42
N GLU A 197 -27.54 35.54 8.63
CA GLU A 197 -26.92 36.54 9.49
C GLU A 197 -25.40 36.26 9.56
N GLU A 198 -24.61 37.23 9.19
CA GLU A 198 -23.15 37.13 9.07
C GLU A 198 -22.58 36.94 10.47
N GLU A 199 -22.17 35.71 10.79
CA GLU A 199 -21.48 35.39 12.03
C GLU A 199 -20.22 36.29 12.07
N ARG A 200 -20.15 37.18 13.07
CA ARG A 200 -19.03 38.13 13.25
C ARG A 200 -17.71 37.41 13.12
N PRO A 201 -16.72 37.99 12.44
CA PRO A 201 -15.40 37.41 12.34
C PRO A 201 -14.84 37.20 13.76
N VAL A 202 -14.66 35.95 14.15
CA VAL A 202 -13.87 35.61 15.35
C VAL A 202 -12.45 36.09 15.05
N THR A 203 -12.01 37.11 15.76
CA THR A 203 -10.63 37.60 15.72
C THR A 203 -9.70 36.42 16.00
N PRO A 204 -8.75 36.10 15.12
CA PRO A 204 -7.79 35.02 15.39
C PRO A 204 -7.06 35.32 16.69
N PRO A 205 -6.86 34.36 17.59
CA PRO A 205 -6.03 34.56 18.75
C PRO A 205 -4.62 34.96 18.30
N ALA A 206 -4.04 35.94 18.99
CA ALA A 206 -2.69 36.40 18.73
C ALA A 206 -1.70 35.22 18.67
N PRO A 207 -0.72 35.24 17.75
CA PRO A 207 0.27 34.20 17.67
C PRO A 207 0.97 34.05 19.01
N GLN A 208 0.84 32.86 19.61
CA GLN A 208 1.63 32.54 20.81
C GLN A 208 3.11 32.49 20.41
N PRO A 209 3.99 33.02 21.23
CA PRO A 209 5.42 32.95 20.96
C PRO A 209 5.84 31.50 20.83
N SER A 210 6.44 31.14 19.70
CA SER A 210 6.99 29.84 19.43
C SER A 210 8.07 29.55 20.47
N VAL A 211 7.79 28.59 21.37
CA VAL A 211 8.79 28.03 22.26
C VAL A 211 9.81 27.34 21.35
N PRO A 212 11.11 27.70 21.43
CA PRO A 212 12.13 27.00 20.66
C PRO A 212 12.10 25.50 21.02
N PRO A 213 12.18 24.59 20.03
CA PRO A 213 12.20 23.17 20.30
C PRO A 213 13.36 22.85 21.25
N SER A 214 13.05 22.19 22.36
CA SER A 214 14.07 21.71 23.29
C SER A 214 15.06 20.83 22.52
N PRO A 215 16.37 20.96 22.76
CA PRO A 215 17.37 20.15 22.09
C PRO A 215 17.07 18.67 22.38
N VAL A 216 16.81 17.91 21.32
CA VAL A 216 16.63 16.46 21.40
C VAL A 216 17.96 15.87 21.90
N PRO A 217 17.97 15.06 22.95
CA PRO A 217 19.20 14.48 23.46
C PRO A 217 19.88 13.69 22.35
N VAL A 218 21.09 14.07 21.99
CA VAL A 218 21.95 13.31 21.08
C VAL A 218 22.29 12.00 21.79
N THR A 219 21.61 10.91 21.46
CA THR A 219 21.93 9.59 22.00
C THR A 219 23.28 9.17 21.45
N ALA A 220 24.23 8.94 22.36
CA ALA A 220 25.55 8.39 22.02
C ALA A 220 25.40 7.06 21.24
N PRO A 221 26.33 6.72 20.33
CA PRO A 221 26.28 5.46 19.62
C PRO A 221 26.19 4.29 20.62
N PRO A 222 25.34 3.27 20.37
CA PRO A 222 25.13 2.19 21.31
C PRO A 222 26.45 1.50 21.61
N SER A 223 26.75 1.32 22.88
CA SER A 223 27.89 0.54 23.32
C SER A 223 27.73 -0.92 22.87
N LEU A 224 28.84 -1.65 22.70
CA LEU A 224 28.83 -3.08 22.37
C LEU A 224 28.04 -3.94 23.41
N THR A 225 27.80 -3.36 24.58
CA THR A 225 27.02 -3.96 25.68
C THR A 225 25.57 -3.54 25.67
N SER A 226 25.10 -2.77 24.68
CA SER A 226 23.67 -2.42 24.58
C SER A 226 22.83 -3.69 24.36
N LEU A 227 21.65 -3.74 24.93
CA LEU A 227 20.71 -4.88 24.84
C LEU A 227 20.42 -5.24 23.37
N SER A 228 20.38 -4.27 22.48
CA SER A 228 20.17 -4.49 21.05
C SER A 228 21.33 -5.22 20.37
N VAL A 229 22.58 -4.88 20.72
CA VAL A 229 23.76 -5.57 20.19
C VAL A 229 23.86 -6.99 20.78
N LEU A 230 23.59 -7.16 22.06
CA LEU A 230 23.58 -8.48 22.71
C LEU A 230 22.48 -9.39 22.12
N SER A 231 21.30 -8.86 21.85
CA SER A 231 20.22 -9.63 21.20
C SER A 231 20.58 -10.00 19.75
N LEU A 232 21.24 -9.11 19.01
CA LEU A 232 21.73 -9.40 17.65
C LEU A 232 22.79 -10.51 17.66
N ILE A 233 23.77 -10.44 18.57
CA ILE A 233 24.79 -11.50 18.72
C ILE A 233 24.11 -12.80 19.15
N GLY A 234 23.18 -12.76 20.11
CA GLY A 234 22.42 -13.93 20.57
C GLY A 234 21.66 -14.62 19.43
N ALA A 235 20.96 -13.84 18.59
CA ALA A 235 20.24 -14.36 17.43
C ALA A 235 21.20 -15.04 16.42
N ASN A 236 22.38 -14.46 16.17
CA ASN A 236 23.37 -15.04 15.27
C ASN A 236 24.10 -16.27 15.86
N LEU A 237 24.02 -16.51 17.18
CA LEU A 237 24.53 -17.74 17.80
C LEU A 237 23.58 -18.93 17.70
N ILE A 238 22.29 -18.73 17.41
CA ILE A 238 21.30 -19.81 17.25
C ILE A 238 21.76 -20.86 16.23
N PRO A 239 22.22 -20.52 15.02
CA PRO A 239 22.71 -21.49 14.06
C PRO A 239 23.93 -22.28 14.59
N LEU A 240 24.82 -21.63 15.34
CA LEU A 240 25.99 -22.29 15.93
C LEU A 240 25.57 -23.34 16.96
N VAL A 241 24.62 -23.02 17.81
CA VAL A 241 24.02 -23.96 18.77
C VAL A 241 23.34 -25.12 18.04
N GLY A 242 22.60 -24.82 16.96
CA GLY A 242 21.96 -25.81 16.11
C GLY A 242 22.93 -26.81 15.50
N VAL A 243 24.01 -26.34 14.91
CA VAL A 243 25.05 -27.20 14.34
C VAL A 243 25.73 -28.04 15.41
N ARG A 244 26.10 -27.43 16.56
CA ARG A 244 26.90 -28.12 17.59
C ARG A 244 26.11 -29.12 18.42
N PHE A 245 24.85 -28.81 18.74
CA PHE A 245 24.03 -29.57 19.70
C PHE A 245 22.85 -30.30 19.07
N LEU A 246 22.24 -29.72 18.00
CA LEU A 246 21.08 -30.27 17.31
C LEU A 246 21.46 -30.98 16.01
N LYS A 247 22.76 -30.99 15.67
CA LYS A 247 23.34 -31.64 14.47
C LYS A 247 22.74 -31.12 13.17
N TRP A 248 22.38 -29.82 13.12
CA TRP A 248 21.93 -29.21 11.89
C TRP A 248 23.01 -29.26 10.83
N ASP A 249 22.59 -29.59 9.63
CA ASP A 249 23.46 -29.56 8.47
C ASP A 249 23.53 -28.14 7.82
N PHE A 250 24.31 -28.02 6.77
CA PHE A 250 24.50 -26.76 6.05
C PHE A 250 23.18 -26.25 5.45
N GLY A 251 22.37 -27.16 4.89
CA GLY A 251 21.06 -26.81 4.27
C GLY A 251 20.08 -26.22 5.28
N GLU A 252 19.99 -26.83 6.48
CA GLU A 252 19.12 -26.34 7.56
C GLU A 252 19.52 -24.96 8.06
N VAL A 253 20.82 -24.67 8.16
CA VAL A 253 21.33 -23.33 8.51
C VAL A 253 21.00 -22.31 7.42
N MET A 254 21.13 -22.68 6.15
CA MET A 254 20.76 -21.81 5.03
C MET A 254 19.26 -21.51 5.00
N VAL A 255 18.42 -22.50 5.30
CA VAL A 255 16.97 -22.33 5.44
C VAL A 255 16.65 -21.39 6.60
N LEU A 256 17.37 -21.47 7.72
CA LEU A 256 17.16 -20.56 8.85
C LEU A 256 17.50 -19.09 8.49
N PHE A 257 18.59 -18.84 7.76
CA PHE A 257 18.91 -17.50 7.27
C PHE A 257 17.89 -16.96 6.27
N TRP A 258 17.37 -17.83 5.41
CA TRP A 258 16.27 -17.49 4.54
C TRP A 258 15.01 -17.15 5.34
N ALA A 259 14.66 -17.98 6.34
CA ALA A 259 13.47 -17.78 7.17
C ALA A 259 13.53 -16.48 7.99
N GLU A 260 14.69 -16.06 8.46
CA GLU A 260 14.89 -14.76 9.11
C GLU A 260 14.43 -13.61 8.18
N SER A 261 14.84 -13.65 6.90
CA SER A 261 14.40 -12.64 5.92
C SER A 261 12.90 -12.70 5.65
N ALA A 262 12.31 -13.91 5.63
CA ALA A 262 10.85 -14.09 5.49
C ALA A 262 10.09 -13.51 6.68
N VAL A 263 10.55 -13.72 7.91
CA VAL A 263 9.97 -13.15 9.15
C VAL A 263 10.02 -11.61 9.10
N ILE A 264 11.14 -11.05 8.68
CA ILE A 264 11.27 -9.59 8.53
C ILE A 264 10.31 -9.06 7.47
N GLY A 265 10.18 -9.76 6.34
CA GLY A 265 9.21 -9.44 5.30
C GLY A 265 7.77 -9.46 5.83
N PHE A 266 7.41 -10.45 6.65
CA PHE A 266 6.10 -10.53 7.29
C PHE A 266 5.80 -9.31 8.16
N TRP A 267 6.70 -8.96 9.07
CA TRP A 267 6.53 -7.78 9.93
C TRP A 267 6.53 -6.47 9.11
N ASN A 268 7.28 -6.44 8.00
CA ASN A 268 7.28 -5.29 7.11
C ASN A 268 5.95 -5.07 6.39
N VAL A 269 5.19 -6.12 6.05
CA VAL A 269 3.83 -5.98 5.51
C VAL A 269 2.94 -5.22 6.50
N ILE A 270 3.03 -5.53 7.79
CA ILE A 270 2.25 -4.83 8.83
C ILE A 270 2.70 -3.36 8.93
N LYS A 271 4.01 -3.10 8.90
CA LYS A 271 4.57 -1.74 8.87
C LYS A 271 4.07 -0.93 7.67
N LEU A 272 4.03 -1.55 6.47
CA LEU A 272 3.50 -0.93 5.25
C LEU A 272 2.03 -0.54 5.38
N VAL A 273 1.21 -1.37 6.05
CA VAL A 273 -0.21 -1.05 6.30
C VAL A 273 -0.34 0.17 7.23
N ILE A 274 0.50 0.25 8.26
CA ILE A 274 0.49 1.37 9.23
C ILE A 274 0.88 2.68 8.55
N VAL A 275 2.00 2.70 7.81
CA VAL A 275 2.55 3.91 7.15
C VAL A 275 1.72 4.28 5.92
N GLY A 276 1.36 3.30 5.10
CA GLY A 276 0.75 3.52 3.79
C GLY A 276 -0.74 3.88 3.83
N LYS A 277 -1.46 3.54 4.91
CA LYS A 277 -2.91 3.75 5.03
C LYS A 277 -3.63 3.22 3.78
N TRP A 278 -4.35 4.08 3.02
CA TRP A 278 -5.03 3.68 1.79
C TRP A 278 -4.07 3.25 0.66
N ALA A 279 -2.89 3.83 0.58
CA ALA A 279 -1.88 3.44 -0.41
C ALA A 279 -1.35 2.01 -0.15
N ALA A 280 -1.45 1.51 1.08
CA ALA A 280 -1.08 0.15 1.43
C ALA A 280 -1.93 -0.92 0.71
N LEU A 281 -3.15 -0.59 0.27
CA LEU A 281 -3.99 -1.52 -0.52
C LEU A 281 -3.32 -1.98 -1.82
N LEU A 282 -2.43 -1.16 -2.38
CA LEU A 282 -1.64 -1.49 -3.57
C LEU A 282 -0.20 -1.87 -3.20
N ALA A 283 0.41 -1.13 -2.26
CA ALA A 283 1.80 -1.32 -1.89
C ALA A 283 2.06 -2.65 -1.18
N ALA A 284 1.19 -3.08 -0.27
CA ALA A 284 1.38 -4.33 0.47
C ALA A 284 1.23 -5.58 -0.42
N PRO A 285 0.20 -5.73 -1.28
CA PRO A 285 0.16 -6.83 -2.25
C PRO A 285 1.34 -6.83 -3.22
N PHE A 286 1.74 -5.66 -3.73
CA PHE A 286 2.92 -5.55 -4.59
C PHE A 286 4.18 -6.02 -3.85
N PHE A 287 4.38 -5.57 -2.61
CA PHE A 287 5.53 -6.00 -1.80
C PHE A 287 5.51 -7.51 -1.55
N VAL A 288 4.37 -8.08 -1.15
CA VAL A 288 4.23 -9.52 -0.92
C VAL A 288 4.63 -10.31 -2.17
N GLY A 289 4.20 -9.87 -3.34
CA GLY A 289 4.56 -10.55 -4.57
C GLY A 289 5.98 -10.37 -5.03
N HIS A 290 6.44 -9.16 -5.05
CA HIS A 290 7.78 -8.87 -5.52
C HIS A 290 8.85 -9.41 -4.56
N PHE A 291 8.73 -9.09 -3.27
CA PHE A 291 9.61 -9.61 -2.22
C PHE A 291 9.44 -11.13 -2.06
N GLY A 292 8.19 -11.62 -1.99
CA GLY A 292 7.89 -13.05 -1.90
C GLY A 292 8.40 -13.85 -3.09
N GLY A 293 8.35 -13.31 -4.30
CA GLY A 293 8.93 -13.93 -5.50
C GLY A 293 10.44 -14.14 -5.37
N PHE A 294 11.17 -13.11 -4.89
CA PHE A 294 12.61 -13.27 -4.58
C PHE A 294 12.86 -14.31 -3.49
N MET A 295 12.10 -14.26 -2.40
CA MET A 295 12.21 -15.24 -1.30
C MET A 295 11.94 -16.67 -1.79
N THR A 296 10.94 -16.84 -2.65
CA THR A 296 10.59 -18.13 -3.26
C THR A 296 11.72 -18.68 -4.12
N GLY A 297 12.31 -17.85 -5.00
CA GLY A 297 13.44 -18.24 -5.82
C GLY A 297 14.65 -18.68 -5.00
N HIS A 298 14.97 -17.92 -3.93
CA HIS A 298 16.05 -18.29 -3.02
C HIS A 298 15.76 -19.58 -2.24
N PHE A 299 14.49 -19.77 -1.81
CA PHE A 299 14.11 -21.02 -1.14
C PHE A 299 14.30 -22.24 -2.03
N LEU A 300 13.83 -22.19 -3.28
CA LEU A 300 14.01 -23.28 -4.24
C LEU A 300 15.50 -23.57 -4.47
N PHE A 301 16.30 -22.50 -4.63
CA PHE A 301 17.74 -22.67 -4.78
C PHE A 301 18.35 -23.36 -3.55
N ILE A 302 18.07 -22.88 -2.33
CA ILE A 302 18.55 -23.48 -1.09
C ILE A 302 18.10 -24.93 -0.98
N TYR A 303 16.82 -25.21 -1.24
CA TYR A 303 16.25 -26.54 -1.13
C TYR A 303 16.93 -27.52 -2.07
N TYR A 304 17.05 -27.20 -3.36
CA TYR A 304 17.59 -28.13 -4.33
C TYR A 304 19.12 -28.27 -4.26
N PHE A 305 19.86 -27.23 -3.89
CA PHE A 305 21.30 -27.27 -3.85
C PHE A 305 21.88 -27.72 -2.50
N PHE A 306 21.24 -27.34 -1.40
CA PHE A 306 21.84 -27.56 -0.07
C PHE A 306 21.03 -28.51 0.82
N VAL A 307 19.71 -28.62 0.65
CA VAL A 307 18.89 -29.54 1.46
C VAL A 307 18.78 -30.89 0.77
N ARG A 308 18.28 -30.93 -0.45
CA ARG A 308 18.14 -32.17 -1.21
C ARG A 308 19.50 -32.67 -1.76
N GLY A 309 20.33 -31.74 -2.20
CA GLY A 309 21.59 -32.03 -2.91
C GLY A 309 21.38 -32.23 -4.42
N ILE A 310 22.35 -31.73 -5.21
CA ILE A 310 22.28 -31.76 -6.70
C ILE A 310 22.32 -33.22 -7.21
N ASP A 311 23.03 -34.08 -6.52
CA ASP A 311 23.28 -35.48 -6.92
C ASP A 311 22.21 -36.43 -6.36
N ALA A 312 21.16 -35.95 -5.73
CA ALA A 312 20.13 -36.80 -5.15
C ALA A 312 19.35 -37.53 -6.25
N ALA A 313 19.71 -38.78 -6.48
CA ALA A 313 19.03 -39.67 -7.40
C ALA A 313 17.81 -40.30 -6.71
N GLY A 314 16.66 -40.26 -7.39
CA GLY A 314 15.42 -40.89 -6.93
C GLY A 314 14.21 -39.93 -6.92
N PRO A 315 13.03 -40.52 -6.73
CA PRO A 315 11.81 -39.73 -6.67
C PRO A 315 11.87 -38.76 -5.47
N GLU A 316 11.37 -37.53 -5.68
CA GLU A 316 11.22 -36.57 -4.61
C GLU A 316 10.14 -37.04 -3.64
N ALA A 317 10.38 -36.91 -2.33
CA ALA A 317 9.32 -37.06 -1.33
C ALA A 317 8.21 -36.05 -1.64
N GLY A 318 6.96 -36.42 -1.41
CA GLY A 318 5.85 -35.51 -1.64
C GLY A 318 6.08 -34.17 -0.92
N ALA A 319 5.71 -33.05 -1.53
CA ALA A 319 5.99 -31.69 -1.05
C ALA A 319 5.71 -31.51 0.44
N ARG A 320 4.60 -32.05 0.93
CA ARG A 320 4.21 -31.97 2.35
C ARG A 320 5.25 -32.65 3.25
N THR A 321 5.67 -33.87 2.92
CA THR A 321 6.67 -34.63 3.71
C THR A 321 7.98 -33.92 3.72
N ALA A 322 8.48 -33.51 2.55
CA ALA A 322 9.74 -32.79 2.42
C ALA A 322 9.79 -31.48 3.23
N LEU A 323 8.69 -30.71 3.23
CA LEU A 323 8.60 -29.49 4.02
C LEU A 323 8.47 -29.77 5.51
N LEU A 324 7.71 -30.78 5.93
CA LEU A 324 7.62 -31.15 7.34
C LEU A 324 8.97 -31.62 7.88
N ASP A 325 9.68 -32.49 7.15
CA ASP A 325 10.98 -32.99 7.53
C ASP A 325 12.01 -31.85 7.67
N LEU A 326 11.92 -30.82 6.83
CA LEU A 326 12.78 -29.64 6.85
C LEU A 326 12.42 -28.67 7.99
N PHE A 327 11.14 -28.31 8.16
CA PHE A 327 10.76 -27.23 9.05
C PHE A 327 10.45 -27.67 10.48
N VAL A 328 10.05 -28.93 10.71
CA VAL A 328 9.78 -29.43 12.06
C VAL A 328 11.01 -29.40 12.97
N PRO A 329 12.22 -29.81 12.54
CA PRO A 329 13.42 -29.67 13.38
C PRO A 329 13.79 -28.20 13.66
N LEU A 330 13.44 -27.28 12.77
CA LEU A 330 13.78 -25.86 12.87
C LEU A 330 12.77 -25.02 13.64
N TRP A 331 11.59 -25.60 14.04
CA TRP A 331 10.51 -24.82 14.61
C TRP A 331 10.87 -23.99 15.86
N PRO A 332 11.77 -24.45 16.79
CA PRO A 332 12.09 -23.63 17.95
C PRO A 332 12.88 -22.37 17.58
N ALA A 333 13.81 -22.49 16.60
CA ALA A 333 14.56 -21.36 16.09
C ALA A 333 13.68 -20.39 15.31
N LEU A 334 12.76 -20.92 14.50
CA LEU A 334 11.79 -20.11 13.75
C LEU A 334 10.86 -19.34 14.68
N ALA A 335 10.38 -19.99 15.74
CA ALA A 335 9.56 -19.35 16.77
C ALA A 335 10.34 -18.24 17.50
N ALA A 336 11.58 -18.50 17.87
CA ALA A 336 12.46 -17.52 18.50
C ALA A 336 12.70 -16.29 17.61
N LEU A 337 12.97 -16.50 16.32
CA LEU A 337 13.10 -15.42 15.34
C LEU A 337 11.82 -14.61 15.21
N PHE A 338 10.67 -15.27 15.05
CA PHE A 338 9.38 -14.60 14.93
C PHE A 338 9.03 -13.75 16.15
N ILE A 339 9.23 -14.31 17.35
CA ILE A 339 8.98 -13.63 18.62
C ILE A 339 9.95 -12.44 18.78
N SER A 340 11.24 -12.63 18.53
CA SER A 340 12.27 -11.58 18.65
C SER A 340 11.94 -10.36 17.77
N HIS A 341 11.62 -10.61 16.50
CA HIS A 341 11.21 -9.54 15.58
C HIS A 341 9.86 -8.92 15.97
N GLY A 342 8.93 -9.73 16.51
CA GLY A 342 7.66 -9.25 17.04
C GLY A 342 7.86 -8.33 18.24
N VAL A 343 8.68 -8.71 19.20
CA VAL A 343 9.04 -7.86 20.35
C VAL A 343 9.62 -6.55 19.88
N SER A 344 10.59 -6.58 18.95
CA SER A 344 11.16 -5.36 18.36
C SER A 344 10.11 -4.49 17.67
N PHE A 345 9.17 -5.09 16.95
CA PHE A 345 8.06 -4.36 16.32
C PHE A 345 7.18 -3.66 17.35
N PHE A 346 6.78 -4.33 18.44
CA PHE A 346 5.91 -3.73 19.45
C PHE A 346 6.64 -2.71 20.32
N THR A 347 7.90 -2.99 20.73
CA THR A 347 8.65 -2.11 21.64
C THR A 347 9.26 -0.90 20.94
N ASN A 348 9.87 -1.09 19.77
CA ASN A 348 10.58 -0.02 19.09
C ASN A 348 9.66 0.66 18.07
N TYR A 349 9.18 -0.08 17.08
CA TYR A 349 8.43 0.52 15.98
C TYR A 349 7.12 1.18 16.43
N LEU A 350 6.30 0.48 17.24
CA LEU A 350 5.07 1.05 17.78
C LEU A 350 5.33 1.88 19.04
N GLY A 351 6.12 1.35 20.00
CA GLY A 351 6.32 1.97 21.30
C GLY A 351 7.10 3.27 21.25
N GLN A 352 8.11 3.37 20.37
CA GLN A 352 8.90 4.59 20.15
C GLN A 352 8.40 5.43 18.97
N HIS A 353 7.27 5.05 18.35
CA HIS A 353 6.63 5.78 17.25
C HIS A 353 7.54 5.98 16.02
N GLU A 354 8.43 5.04 15.72
CA GLU A 354 9.36 5.12 14.58
C GLU A 354 8.61 5.30 13.23
N TYR A 355 7.36 4.83 13.13
CA TYR A 355 6.52 4.98 11.95
C TYR A 355 6.17 6.42 11.59
N LEU A 356 6.26 7.37 12.53
CA LEU A 356 5.93 8.78 12.28
C LEU A 356 6.97 9.48 11.39
N GLY A 357 8.21 9.01 11.40
CA GLY A 357 9.31 9.55 10.59
C GLY A 357 9.58 8.82 9.28
N THR A 358 8.78 7.79 8.96
CA THR A 358 9.05 6.91 7.81
C THR A 358 7.99 7.10 6.72
N ASP A 359 8.43 7.27 5.47
CA ASP A 359 7.56 7.28 4.30
C ASP A 359 7.37 5.88 3.71
N LEU A 360 6.29 5.69 2.93
CA LEU A 360 5.93 4.39 2.34
C LEU A 360 7.03 3.81 1.44
N LYS A 361 7.72 4.66 0.66
CA LYS A 361 8.79 4.24 -0.24
C LYS A 361 9.99 3.69 0.53
N THR A 362 10.41 4.39 1.58
CA THR A 362 11.50 3.96 2.46
C THR A 362 11.14 2.65 3.15
N GLN A 363 9.93 2.56 3.73
CA GLN A 363 9.47 1.34 4.38
C GLN A 363 9.45 0.15 3.42
N MET A 364 9.00 0.35 2.18
CA MET A 364 8.95 -0.71 1.17
C MET A 364 10.35 -1.19 0.74
N SER A 365 11.34 -0.29 0.72
CA SER A 365 12.71 -0.62 0.28
C SER A 365 13.58 -1.28 1.35
N GLU A 366 13.24 -1.13 2.61
CA GLU A 366 14.08 -1.57 3.75
C GLU A 366 14.42 -3.06 3.73
N PRO A 367 13.48 -4.01 3.51
CA PRO A 367 13.80 -5.44 3.50
C PRO A 367 14.68 -5.89 2.34
N TYR A 368 14.72 -5.13 1.23
CA TYR A 368 15.56 -5.52 0.08
C TYR A 368 17.06 -5.48 0.38
N LYS A 369 17.49 -4.64 1.31
CA LYS A 369 18.90 -4.64 1.78
C LYS A 369 19.28 -5.99 2.37
N ARG A 370 18.36 -6.62 3.10
CA ARG A 370 18.57 -7.95 3.69
C ARG A 370 18.53 -9.06 2.65
N ILE A 371 17.71 -8.95 1.62
CA ILE A 371 17.78 -9.88 0.46
C ILE A 371 19.18 -9.85 -0.16
N MET A 372 19.78 -8.67 -0.32
CA MET A 372 21.13 -8.56 -0.87
C MET A 372 22.16 -9.27 0.02
N VAL A 373 22.07 -9.08 1.33
CA VAL A 373 22.95 -9.79 2.29
C VAL A 373 22.72 -11.30 2.21
N MET A 374 21.47 -11.75 2.20
CA MET A 374 21.11 -13.17 2.07
C MET A 374 21.61 -13.74 0.75
N HIS A 375 21.44 -13.02 -0.36
CA HIS A 375 21.93 -13.45 -1.68
C HIS A 375 23.44 -13.66 -1.69
N MET A 376 24.20 -12.70 -1.14
CA MET A 376 25.66 -12.84 -0.96
C MET A 376 26.02 -14.01 -0.05
N THR A 377 25.28 -14.18 1.03
CA THR A 377 25.44 -15.31 1.96
C THR A 377 25.28 -16.66 1.26
N ILE A 378 24.26 -16.81 0.41
CA ILE A 378 24.00 -18.03 -0.36
C ILE A 378 25.14 -18.30 -1.36
N ILE A 379 25.56 -17.28 -2.11
CA ILE A 379 26.66 -17.42 -3.09
C ILE A 379 27.95 -17.79 -2.38
N ILE A 380 28.34 -17.05 -1.35
CA ILE A 380 29.58 -17.29 -0.59
C ILE A 380 29.52 -18.65 0.10
N GLY A 381 28.38 -18.99 0.71
CA GLY A 381 28.17 -20.28 1.37
C GLY A 381 28.32 -21.45 0.40
N GLY A 382 27.70 -21.38 -0.77
CA GLY A 382 27.83 -22.35 -1.83
C GLY A 382 29.28 -22.53 -2.30
N PHE A 383 29.95 -21.40 -2.55
CA PHE A 383 31.37 -21.41 -2.96
C PHE A 383 32.27 -22.03 -1.89
N LEU A 384 32.08 -21.64 -0.61
CA LEU A 384 32.87 -22.20 0.50
C LEU A 384 32.64 -23.69 0.67
N THR A 385 31.42 -24.18 0.52
CA THR A 385 31.09 -25.61 0.59
C THR A 385 31.84 -26.39 -0.50
N MET A 386 31.86 -25.86 -1.72
CA MET A 386 32.59 -26.48 -2.85
C MET A 386 34.12 -26.45 -2.64
N LEU A 387 34.66 -25.33 -2.13
CA LEU A 387 36.09 -25.10 -1.99
C LEU A 387 36.67 -25.93 -0.84
N LEU A 388 36.02 -25.90 0.32
CA LEU A 388 36.55 -26.51 1.55
C LEU A 388 36.31 -28.02 1.63
N ARG A 389 35.34 -28.55 0.87
CA ARG A 389 34.86 -29.94 0.98
C ARG A 389 34.56 -30.37 2.43
N ALA A 390 34.33 -29.40 3.30
CA ALA A 390 34.10 -29.56 4.73
C ALA A 390 32.87 -28.69 5.11
N PRO A 391 31.65 -29.25 5.07
CA PRO A 391 30.41 -28.46 5.30
C PRO A 391 30.42 -27.79 6.66
N GLU A 392 30.96 -28.40 7.71
CA GLU A 392 31.02 -27.80 9.05
C GLU A 392 31.88 -26.51 9.08
N ALA A 393 33.04 -26.53 8.42
CA ALA A 393 33.92 -25.37 8.32
C ALA A 393 33.24 -24.23 7.50
N ALA A 394 32.52 -24.60 6.43
CA ALA A 394 31.79 -23.65 5.63
C ALA A 394 30.66 -22.96 6.45
N VAL A 395 29.94 -23.72 7.27
CA VAL A 395 28.92 -23.18 8.19
C VAL A 395 29.51 -22.19 9.18
N LEU A 396 30.63 -22.56 9.84
CA LEU A 396 31.26 -21.68 10.83
C LEU A 396 31.75 -20.36 10.21
N LEU A 397 32.37 -20.42 9.03
CA LEU A 397 32.83 -19.24 8.31
C LEU A 397 31.63 -18.37 7.86
N LEU A 398 30.55 -19.00 7.42
CA LEU A 398 29.33 -18.30 7.00
C LEU A 398 28.66 -17.56 8.17
N ILE A 399 28.54 -18.21 9.32
CA ILE A 399 28.01 -17.60 10.56
C ILE A 399 28.90 -16.43 10.97
N ALA A 400 30.21 -16.57 10.95
CA ALA A 400 31.15 -15.51 11.29
C ALA A 400 31.01 -14.32 10.32
N PHE A 401 30.95 -14.58 9.01
CA PHE A 401 30.76 -13.55 7.98
C PHE A 401 29.43 -12.81 8.16
N LYS A 402 28.33 -13.56 8.31
CA LYS A 402 27.00 -12.98 8.53
C LYS A 402 26.97 -12.12 9.79
N THR A 403 27.50 -12.60 10.91
CA THR A 403 27.56 -11.85 12.17
C THR A 403 28.35 -10.56 12.01
N ALA A 404 29.48 -10.59 11.31
CA ALA A 404 30.29 -9.41 11.02
C ALA A 404 29.54 -8.40 10.13
N ALA A 405 28.84 -8.87 9.10
CA ALA A 405 28.04 -8.04 8.21
C ALA A 405 26.86 -7.37 8.95
N ASP A 406 26.12 -8.12 9.75
CA ASP A 406 24.99 -7.60 10.54
C ASP A 406 25.48 -6.57 11.58
N LEU A 407 26.59 -6.81 12.23
CA LEU A 407 27.19 -5.88 13.19
C LEU A 407 27.68 -4.58 12.50
N HIS A 408 28.25 -4.71 11.30
CA HIS A 408 28.68 -3.55 10.51
C HIS A 408 27.48 -2.70 10.05
N ALA A 409 26.42 -3.34 9.57
CA ALA A 409 25.18 -2.69 9.15
C ALA A 409 24.52 -1.94 10.34
N HIS A 410 24.42 -2.62 11.48
CA HIS A 410 23.83 -2.03 12.70
C HIS A 410 24.59 -0.76 13.17
N ARG A 411 25.93 -0.78 13.13
CA ARG A 411 26.74 0.41 13.44
C ARG A 411 26.57 1.54 12.43
N GLY A 412 26.40 1.21 11.16
CA GLY A 412 26.18 2.20 10.08
C GLY A 412 24.85 2.94 10.18
N GLU A 413 23.79 2.28 10.64
CA GLU A 413 22.46 2.87 10.82
C GLU A 413 22.48 3.92 11.95
N HIS A 414 23.09 3.64 13.07
CA HIS A 414 23.21 4.57 14.19
C HIS A 414 24.11 5.77 13.85
N GLY A 415 25.17 5.60 13.07
CA GLY A 415 26.03 6.68 12.61
C GLY A 415 25.36 7.67 11.65
N ARG A 416 24.36 7.21 10.86
CA ARG A 416 23.58 8.08 9.96
C ARG A 416 22.51 8.87 10.71
N SER A 417 21.84 8.26 11.67
CA SER A 417 20.84 8.94 12.52
C SER A 417 21.47 10.09 13.31
N ALA A 418 22.69 9.92 13.80
CA ALA A 418 23.43 10.99 14.48
C ALA A 418 23.84 12.15 13.54
N ARG A 419 24.15 11.87 12.25
CA ARG A 419 24.53 12.90 11.26
C ARG A 419 23.34 13.64 10.66
N SER A 420 22.16 13.08 10.63
CA SER A 420 20.95 13.75 10.12
C SER A 420 20.32 14.70 11.15
N GLN A 421 20.77 14.63 12.40
CA GLN A 421 20.32 15.48 13.51
C GLN A 421 21.34 16.60 13.87
N ALA A 422 22.52 16.60 13.26
CA ALA A 422 23.53 17.65 13.35
C ALA A 422 23.48 18.58 12.13
#